data_97249685d466bdf20d42652615ceb69d
#
_entry.id   97249685d466bdf20d42652615ceb69d
#
_cell.length_a   1.000
_cell.length_b   1.000
_cell.length_c   1.000
_cell.angle_alpha   90.00
_cell.angle_beta   90.00
_cell.angle_gamma   90.00
#
_symmetry.space_group_name_H-M   'P 1'
#
loop_
_entity.id
_entity.type
_entity.pdbx_description
1 polymer ?
#
loop_
_entity_poly.entity_id
_entity_poly.type
_entity_poly.pdbx_seq_one_letter_code
_entity_poly.pdbx_strand_id
1 'polypeptide(L)'
;MPAEHDGSLNPADAEPVPTTDFATDTESRLLALLQELLGEIRSSDRNAAELNLDSHLDRDLALDSLARTELLRRIEQTFQLAPNEQMLLAETPRDLLKLIRQAHRSPSGSMPDRPVATRGPMADRPTPPSAPASARTPDRVATLIEMLDWHVQAHPDRVVIKILGGDEEIETFFTYADLQRGAQAVATGLRERGLRPHQTVAIMLPTGGDYFLSFFGILLAGGVPVPIYPPVRPSQIEEHLRRHARLLDNAQTVTLITVPEAKLVGRLLRTQVEGLRHVVTVAELQQHPAAWTAAPIGTQDLAFLQYTSGSTGDPKGVMLSHANLLANLRAMGRHVAACSDDVFVSWLPLYHDMGLIGACLGSLYYASPLVVMSPLSFLARPIRWLRAIHRYRGTLSAAPNFAYELCIRAIQDREIEDLDLSSLRMICNGAEPVSAATIERFIARFGPRGFRPEAMAPVYGLAECSVGLALQPPGRLPVFDSVRRDVFISDGRAEPAAADDATA
;
A
#
# COMPACT_ATOMS: atom_id res chain seq x y z
N MET A 1 59.62 16.96 -52.69
CA MET A 1 58.54 16.03 -52.46
C MET A 1 58.97 15.09 -51.33
N PRO A 2 58.52 15.25 -50.10
CA PRO A 2 58.60 14.20 -49.10
C PRO A 2 57.23 13.59 -48.82
N ALA A 3 57.28 12.27 -48.55
CA ALA A 3 56.17 11.38 -48.36
C ALA A 3 55.42 11.60 -47.05
N GLU A 4 54.11 11.45 -47.11
CA GLU A 4 53.18 11.43 -45.99
C GLU A 4 53.30 10.09 -45.22
N HIS A 5 53.49 10.18 -43.90
CA HIS A 5 53.36 9.05 -43.00
C HIS A 5 51.91 9.04 -42.43
N ASP A 6 51.15 8.07 -42.87
CA ASP A 6 49.89 7.67 -42.33
C ASP A 6 50.12 6.83 -41.06
N GLY A 7 49.75 7.40 -39.93
CA GLY A 7 49.79 6.79 -38.60
C GLY A 7 48.41 6.35 -38.13
N SER A 8 47.91 5.25 -38.71
CA SER A 8 46.71 4.57 -38.18
C SER A 8 47.04 3.90 -36.83
N LEU A 9 46.52 4.50 -35.75
CA LEU A 9 46.51 3.90 -34.40
C LEU A 9 45.52 2.71 -34.38
N ASN A 10 46.05 1.56 -34.01
CA ASN A 10 45.37 0.29 -33.87
C ASN A 10 44.47 0.34 -32.60
N PRO A 11 43.14 -0.01 -32.65
CA PRO A 11 42.27 0.08 -31.47
C PRO A 11 42.39 -1.11 -30.50
N ALA A 12 43.51 -1.81 -30.48
CA ALA A 12 43.71 -3.01 -29.66
C ALA A 12 44.49 -2.81 -28.34
N ASP A 13 44.94 -1.60 -28.02
CA ASP A 13 45.70 -1.32 -26.78
C ASP A 13 44.92 -0.47 -25.76
N ALA A 14 43.66 -0.77 -25.54
CA ALA A 14 42.95 -0.27 -24.37
C ALA A 14 43.08 -1.32 -23.23
N GLU A 15 43.98 -1.06 -22.29
CA GLU A 15 44.06 -1.85 -21.05
C GLU A 15 42.71 -1.90 -20.34
N PRO A 16 42.23 -3.07 -19.86
CA PRO A 16 41.02 -3.16 -19.08
C PRO A 16 41.20 -2.46 -17.74
N VAL A 17 40.41 -1.42 -17.47
CA VAL A 17 40.30 -0.77 -16.15
C VAL A 17 39.97 -1.86 -15.12
N PRO A 18 40.67 -1.95 -13.98
CA PRO A 18 40.51 -3.03 -13.01
C PRO A 18 39.15 -2.95 -12.34
N THR A 19 38.30 -3.92 -12.62
CA THR A 19 36.93 -4.09 -12.09
C THR A 19 36.92 -4.42 -10.58
N THR A 20 38.03 -4.63 -9.93
CA THR A 20 38.19 -4.97 -8.51
C THR A 20 38.08 -3.75 -7.59
N ASP A 21 38.45 -2.57 -8.02
CA ASP A 21 38.48 -1.37 -7.17
C ASP A 21 37.05 -0.81 -6.88
N PHE A 22 36.18 -0.84 -7.85
CA PHE A 22 34.82 -0.32 -7.70
C PHE A 22 33.94 -1.18 -6.74
N ALA A 23 34.18 -2.49 -6.70
CA ALA A 23 33.42 -3.41 -5.86
C ALA A 23 33.79 -3.26 -4.37
N THR A 24 35.03 -3.03 -4.05
CA THR A 24 35.53 -2.86 -2.67
C THR A 24 35.18 -1.48 -2.14
N ASP A 25 35.19 -0.44 -2.98
CA ASP A 25 34.79 0.93 -2.60
C ASP A 25 33.30 1.00 -2.24
N THR A 26 32.42 0.39 -3.04
CA THR A 26 30.97 0.36 -2.77
C THR A 26 30.62 -0.33 -1.46
N GLU A 27 31.30 -1.42 -1.13
CA GLU A 27 31.12 -2.15 0.13
C GLU A 27 31.53 -1.32 1.34
N SER A 28 32.75 -0.75 1.29
CA SER A 28 33.27 0.09 2.35
C SER A 28 32.37 1.32 2.62
N ARG A 29 31.90 1.96 1.57
CA ARG A 29 30.98 3.11 1.67
C ARG A 29 29.64 2.74 2.28
N LEU A 30 29.05 1.57 1.91
CA LEU A 30 27.81 1.09 2.49
C LEU A 30 27.96 0.79 3.99
N LEU A 31 29.03 0.11 4.39
CA LEU A 31 29.28 -0.19 5.80
C LEU A 31 29.54 1.08 6.62
N ALA A 32 30.30 2.05 6.09
CA ALA A 32 30.52 3.34 6.74
C ALA A 32 29.21 4.10 6.97
N LEU A 33 28.31 4.12 5.97
CA LEU A 33 27.00 4.76 6.05
C LEU A 33 26.12 4.10 7.12
N LEU A 34 26.14 2.76 7.22
CA LEU A 34 25.45 2.02 8.27
C LEU A 34 26.03 2.30 9.65
N GLN A 35 27.34 2.40 9.81
CA GLN A 35 28.00 2.75 11.07
C GLN A 35 27.59 4.14 11.55
N GLU A 36 27.55 5.12 10.65
CA GLU A 36 27.12 6.49 10.95
C GLU A 36 25.67 6.50 11.44
N LEU A 37 24.76 5.87 10.70
CA LEU A 37 23.34 5.78 11.06
C LEU A 37 23.13 5.11 12.44
N LEU A 38 23.86 4.01 12.70
CA LEU A 38 23.79 3.30 13.98
C LEU A 38 24.33 4.16 15.13
N GLY A 39 25.39 4.95 14.88
CA GLY A 39 25.92 5.90 15.86
C GLY A 39 24.92 6.98 16.26
N GLU A 40 24.11 7.45 15.33
CA GLU A 40 23.05 8.44 15.59
C GLU A 40 21.85 7.86 16.37
N ILE A 41 21.48 6.61 16.08
CA ILE A 41 20.33 5.95 16.71
C ILE A 41 20.66 5.45 18.12
N ARG A 42 21.90 4.98 18.34
CA ARG A 42 22.36 4.36 19.58
C ARG A 42 23.15 5.33 20.45
N SER A 43 22.52 6.29 21.05
CA SER A 43 23.20 7.30 21.89
C SER A 43 23.76 6.78 23.23
N SER A 44 23.63 5.49 23.64
CA SER A 44 24.13 5.01 24.94
C SER A 44 24.35 3.50 25.16
N ASP A 45 24.18 2.59 24.19
CA ASP A 45 24.34 1.16 24.47
C ASP A 45 25.70 0.60 24.01
N ARG A 46 26.50 0.08 24.98
CA ARG A 46 27.86 -0.45 24.80
C ARG A 46 27.95 -1.87 24.19
N ASN A 47 26.87 -2.50 23.79
CA ASN A 47 26.87 -3.82 23.15
C ASN A 47 26.54 -3.70 21.65
N ALA A 48 27.45 -3.09 20.90
CA ALA A 48 27.34 -3.08 19.45
C ALA A 48 27.78 -4.47 18.93
N ALA A 49 26.84 -5.23 18.35
CA ALA A 49 27.20 -6.34 17.47
C ALA A 49 28.14 -5.79 16.36
N GLU A 50 29.22 -6.49 16.07
CA GLU A 50 30.13 -6.09 14.98
C GLU A 50 29.35 -6.03 13.67
N LEU A 51 29.30 -4.82 13.08
CA LEU A 51 28.66 -4.61 11.78
C LEU A 51 29.48 -5.32 10.71
N ASN A 52 28.86 -6.27 10.04
CA ASN A 52 29.41 -6.92 8.86
C ASN A 52 28.35 -7.09 7.77
N LEU A 53 28.73 -7.61 6.60
CA LEU A 53 27.81 -7.77 5.48
C LEU A 53 26.64 -8.73 5.74
N ASP A 54 26.77 -9.64 6.70
CA ASP A 54 25.77 -10.66 7.01
C ASP A 54 24.96 -10.32 8.27
N SER A 55 25.22 -9.17 8.92
CA SER A 55 24.42 -8.68 10.05
C SER A 55 22.98 -8.42 9.62
N HIS A 56 22.00 -8.98 10.33
CA HIS A 56 20.60 -8.70 10.04
C HIS A 56 20.21 -7.27 10.46
N LEU A 57 19.67 -6.49 9.51
CA LEU A 57 19.30 -5.10 9.71
C LEU A 57 18.28 -4.91 10.84
N ASP A 58 17.35 -5.86 11.03
CA ASP A 58 16.34 -5.81 12.10
C ASP A 58 16.82 -6.43 13.41
N ARG A 59 17.40 -7.66 13.34
CA ARG A 59 17.68 -8.45 14.53
C ARG A 59 18.97 -8.00 15.23
N ASP A 60 20.02 -7.80 14.44
CA ASP A 60 21.35 -7.50 14.96
C ASP A 60 21.58 -5.99 15.09
N LEU A 61 21.03 -5.23 14.12
CA LEU A 61 21.21 -3.78 14.06
C LEU A 61 20.02 -2.99 14.60
N ALA A 62 18.87 -3.64 14.88
CA ALA A 62 17.65 -3.06 15.41
C ALA A 62 17.11 -1.86 14.59
N LEU A 63 17.28 -1.90 13.26
CA LEU A 63 16.77 -0.86 12.38
C LEU A 63 15.26 -1.02 12.19
N ASP A 64 14.48 -0.15 12.81
CA ASP A 64 13.04 -0.06 12.59
C ASP A 64 12.68 0.51 11.20
N SER A 65 11.40 0.63 10.89
CA SER A 65 10.94 1.12 9.58
C SER A 65 11.41 2.56 9.28
N LEU A 66 11.51 3.42 10.31
CA LEU A 66 11.97 4.79 10.15
C LEU A 66 13.48 4.83 9.86
N ALA A 67 14.27 4.08 10.63
CA ALA A 67 15.70 3.95 10.42
C ALA A 67 16.04 3.35 9.04
N ARG A 68 15.24 2.38 8.57
CA ARG A 68 15.36 1.83 7.22
C ARG A 68 15.06 2.84 6.11
N THR A 69 14.05 3.68 6.30
CA THR A 69 13.76 4.75 5.34
C THR A 69 14.90 5.77 5.29
N GLU A 70 15.48 6.11 6.45
CA GLU A 70 16.65 6.99 6.52
C GLU A 70 17.88 6.35 5.86
N LEU A 71 18.08 5.04 6.07
CA LEU A 71 19.13 4.29 5.38
C LEU A 71 19.00 4.36 3.86
N LEU A 72 17.80 4.17 3.33
CA LEU A 72 17.56 4.26 1.89
C LEU A 72 17.82 5.66 1.34
N ARG A 73 17.42 6.69 2.06
CA ARG A 73 17.71 8.08 1.71
C ARG A 73 19.23 8.34 1.63
N ARG A 74 19.99 7.81 2.57
CA ARG A 74 21.45 7.93 2.56
C ARG A 74 22.10 7.12 1.42
N ILE A 75 21.56 5.93 1.09
CA ILE A 75 21.97 5.15 -0.08
C ILE A 75 21.71 5.94 -1.37
N GLU A 76 20.52 6.55 -1.52
CA GLU A 76 20.17 7.40 -2.67
C GLU A 76 21.21 8.52 -2.86
N GLN A 77 21.53 9.22 -1.78
CA GLN A 77 22.48 10.34 -1.82
C GLN A 77 23.93 9.89 -2.08
N THR A 78 24.37 8.82 -1.40
CA THR A 78 25.76 8.37 -1.47
C THR A 78 26.11 7.70 -2.78
N PHE A 79 25.14 6.95 -3.34
CA PHE A 79 25.35 6.17 -4.56
C PHE A 79 24.66 6.76 -5.79
N GLN A 80 23.94 7.88 -5.64
CA GLN A 80 23.19 8.56 -6.72
C GLN A 80 22.20 7.62 -7.43
N LEU A 81 21.56 6.74 -6.68
CA LEU A 81 20.61 5.75 -7.15
C LEU A 81 19.22 6.06 -6.61
N ALA A 82 18.19 5.93 -7.43
CA ALA A 82 16.83 5.94 -6.94
C ALA A 82 16.55 4.61 -6.18
N PRO A 83 16.29 4.65 -4.85
CA PRO A 83 15.95 3.44 -4.10
C PRO A 83 14.65 2.85 -4.63
N ASN A 84 14.60 1.52 -4.71
CA ASN A 84 13.42 0.78 -5.10
C ASN A 84 12.83 0.01 -3.90
N GLU A 85 11.64 -0.54 -4.08
CA GLU A 85 10.94 -1.31 -3.03
C GLU A 85 11.76 -2.53 -2.56
N GLN A 86 12.60 -3.11 -3.43
CA GLN A 86 13.44 -4.27 -3.08
C GLN A 86 14.50 -3.93 -2.04
N MET A 87 15.00 -2.70 -2.01
CA MET A 87 15.98 -2.26 -1.01
C MET A 87 15.35 -2.18 0.40
N LEU A 88 14.05 -1.86 0.51
CA LEU A 88 13.32 -1.94 1.79
C LEU A 88 13.21 -3.37 2.32
N LEU A 89 13.18 -4.33 1.41
CA LEU A 89 13.04 -5.75 1.72
C LEU A 89 14.36 -6.43 2.04
N ALA A 90 15.51 -5.75 1.79
CA ALA A 90 16.82 -6.28 2.08
C ALA A 90 16.95 -6.61 3.58
N GLU A 91 17.50 -7.79 3.87
CA GLU A 91 17.66 -8.29 5.23
C GLU A 91 19.04 -8.02 5.79
N THR A 92 20.05 -7.93 4.91
CA THR A 92 21.44 -7.75 5.26
C THR A 92 22.10 -6.64 4.42
N PRO A 93 23.22 -6.05 4.88
CA PRO A 93 24.05 -5.18 4.06
C PRO A 93 24.48 -5.82 2.74
N ARG A 94 24.69 -7.14 2.73
CA ARG A 94 25.02 -7.90 1.51
C ARG A 94 23.92 -7.83 0.46
N ASP A 95 22.66 -7.87 0.88
CA ASP A 95 21.53 -7.76 -0.04
C ASP A 95 21.43 -6.34 -0.61
N LEU A 96 21.59 -5.31 0.23
CA LEU A 96 21.68 -3.93 -0.23
C LEU A 96 22.81 -3.73 -1.23
N LEU A 97 23.98 -4.29 -0.94
CA LEU A 97 25.17 -4.21 -1.83
C LEU A 97 24.88 -4.83 -3.21
N LYS A 98 24.19 -5.99 -3.26
CA LYS A 98 23.77 -6.61 -4.53
C LYS A 98 22.85 -5.69 -5.32
N LEU A 99 21.85 -5.10 -4.66
CA LEU A 99 20.88 -4.20 -5.29
C LEU A 99 21.51 -2.90 -5.79
N ILE A 100 22.44 -2.32 -5.01
CA ILE A 100 23.24 -1.15 -5.41
C ILE A 100 24.07 -1.46 -6.66
N ARG A 101 24.77 -2.61 -6.67
CA ARG A 101 25.59 -3.04 -7.82
C ARG A 101 24.73 -3.34 -9.06
N GLN A 102 23.53 -3.90 -8.90
CA GLN A 102 22.60 -4.14 -10.01
C GLN A 102 22.11 -2.83 -10.62
N ALA A 103 21.75 -1.87 -9.78
CA ALA A 103 21.28 -0.55 -10.23
C ALA A 103 22.37 0.21 -11.02
N HIS A 104 23.65 0.09 -10.64
CA HIS A 104 24.74 0.72 -11.38
C HIS A 104 25.09 0.01 -12.71
N ARG A 105 24.79 -1.29 -12.85
CA ARG A 105 25.03 -2.06 -14.10
C ARG A 105 23.96 -1.85 -15.16
N SER A 106 22.84 -1.26 -14.80
CA SER A 106 21.74 -0.93 -15.72
C SER A 106 21.68 0.59 -15.91
N PRO A 107 22.39 1.16 -16.89
CA PRO A 107 22.26 2.58 -17.19
C PRO A 107 20.89 2.78 -17.85
N SER A 108 20.02 3.49 -17.15
CA SER A 108 18.71 3.99 -17.58
C SER A 108 17.72 2.95 -18.13
N GLY A 109 16.77 2.52 -17.33
CA GLY A 109 15.41 2.30 -17.77
C GLY A 109 15.08 0.99 -18.48
N SER A 110 15.58 -0.17 -18.01
CA SER A 110 14.88 -1.42 -18.30
C SER A 110 14.97 -2.36 -17.10
N MET A 111 13.83 -2.61 -16.47
CA MET A 111 13.69 -3.73 -15.55
C MET A 111 13.98 -5.05 -16.30
N PRO A 112 14.58 -6.07 -15.63
CA PRO A 112 14.68 -7.39 -16.24
C PRO A 112 13.27 -7.88 -16.57
N ASP A 113 13.08 -8.34 -17.79
CA ASP A 113 11.84 -8.89 -18.32
C ASP A 113 11.23 -9.89 -17.33
N ARG A 114 10.20 -9.47 -16.62
CA ARG A 114 9.17 -10.39 -16.14
C ARG A 114 8.48 -10.91 -17.41
N PRO A 115 8.18 -12.19 -17.55
CA PRO A 115 7.29 -12.63 -18.59
C PRO A 115 5.90 -12.04 -18.31
N VAL A 116 5.71 -10.82 -18.76
CA VAL A 116 4.40 -10.21 -18.93
C VAL A 116 3.81 -10.88 -20.15
N ALA A 117 2.61 -11.42 -20.01
CA ALA A 117 1.82 -11.83 -21.15
C ALA A 117 1.96 -10.75 -22.24
N THR A 118 2.48 -11.17 -23.37
CA THR A 118 2.76 -10.45 -24.61
C THR A 118 2.29 -9.00 -24.65
N ARG A 119 3.18 -8.06 -24.33
CA ARG A 119 3.03 -6.65 -24.70
C ARG A 119 3.26 -6.54 -26.21
N GLY A 120 2.25 -6.08 -26.92
CA GLY A 120 2.41 -5.51 -28.25
C GLY A 120 3.34 -4.28 -28.22
N PRO A 121 3.82 -3.77 -29.39
CA PRO A 121 4.81 -2.72 -29.47
C PRO A 121 4.35 -1.46 -28.74
N MET A 122 5.30 -0.76 -28.13
CA MET A 122 5.20 0.47 -27.36
C MET A 122 4.66 1.66 -28.20
N ALA A 123 3.40 1.55 -28.64
CA ALA A 123 2.63 2.64 -29.20
C ALA A 123 1.48 2.91 -28.23
N ASP A 124 1.42 4.14 -27.77
CA ASP A 124 0.35 4.73 -26.95
C ASP A 124 0.13 4.14 -25.55
N ARG A 125 0.79 4.74 -24.55
CA ARG A 125 0.29 4.68 -23.18
C ARG A 125 -1.14 5.23 -23.19
N PRO A 126 -2.15 4.44 -22.78
CA PRO A 126 -3.52 4.93 -22.83
C PRO A 126 -3.67 6.12 -21.88
N THR A 127 -3.94 7.28 -22.43
CA THR A 127 -4.39 8.44 -21.64
C THR A 127 -5.78 8.08 -21.10
N PRO A 128 -5.99 8.03 -19.78
CA PRO A 128 -7.31 7.73 -19.27
C PRO A 128 -8.31 8.77 -19.79
N PRO A 129 -9.51 8.36 -20.21
CA PRO A 129 -10.52 9.28 -20.70
C PRO A 129 -10.85 10.34 -19.63
N SER A 130 -11.13 11.55 -20.08
CA SER A 130 -11.60 12.66 -19.23
C SER A 130 -12.82 12.20 -18.43
N ALA A 131 -12.86 12.52 -17.12
CA ALA A 131 -14.00 12.15 -16.29
C ALA A 131 -15.29 12.78 -16.84
N PRO A 132 -16.35 12.00 -17.10
CA PRO A 132 -17.65 12.55 -17.45
C PRO A 132 -18.27 13.30 -16.27
N ALA A 133 -19.28 14.13 -16.55
CA ALA A 133 -20.03 14.91 -15.56
C ALA A 133 -20.47 14.07 -14.34
N SER A 134 -20.74 14.76 -13.21
CA SER A 134 -21.09 14.19 -11.90
C SER A 134 -21.93 12.90 -11.98
N ALA A 135 -21.37 11.81 -11.46
CA ALA A 135 -22.00 10.50 -11.47
C ALA A 135 -23.01 10.38 -10.30
N ARG A 136 -24.10 9.67 -10.54
CA ARG A 136 -25.06 9.33 -9.48
C ARG A 136 -24.49 8.27 -8.54
N THR A 137 -25.05 8.16 -7.35
CA THR A 137 -24.72 7.14 -6.34
C THR A 137 -25.77 6.03 -6.27
N PRO A 138 -25.41 4.79 -5.95
CA PRO A 138 -26.32 3.65 -5.88
C PRO A 138 -27.04 3.57 -4.52
N ASP A 139 -27.95 4.49 -4.22
CA ASP A 139 -28.57 4.63 -2.89
C ASP A 139 -29.43 3.43 -2.44
N ARG A 140 -29.92 2.61 -3.39
CA ARG A 140 -30.85 1.51 -3.11
C ARG A 140 -30.23 0.11 -3.18
N VAL A 141 -28.95 -0.01 -3.53
CA VAL A 141 -28.29 -1.32 -3.61
C VAL A 141 -28.17 -1.95 -2.23
N ALA A 142 -28.32 -3.27 -2.17
CA ALA A 142 -28.32 -4.05 -0.94
C ALA A 142 -27.02 -4.83 -0.73
N THR A 143 -26.21 -5.01 -1.77
CA THR A 143 -24.94 -5.74 -1.72
C THR A 143 -23.83 -4.98 -2.47
N LEU A 144 -22.55 -5.32 -2.19
CA LEU A 144 -21.42 -4.79 -2.95
C LEU A 144 -21.42 -5.25 -4.42
N ILE A 145 -22.07 -6.38 -4.70
CA ILE A 145 -22.22 -6.89 -6.07
C ILE A 145 -23.23 -6.02 -6.81
N GLU A 146 -24.39 -5.77 -6.21
CA GLU A 146 -25.37 -4.86 -6.79
C GLU A 146 -24.82 -3.44 -6.98
N MET A 147 -23.95 -2.98 -6.08
CA MET A 147 -23.22 -1.71 -6.24
C MET A 147 -22.36 -1.72 -7.51
N LEU A 148 -21.57 -2.78 -7.72
CA LEU A 148 -20.74 -2.91 -8.91
C LEU A 148 -21.61 -3.00 -10.18
N ASP A 149 -22.64 -3.84 -10.18
CA ASP A 149 -23.57 -4.01 -11.30
C ASP A 149 -24.28 -2.69 -11.66
N TRP A 150 -24.69 -1.93 -10.65
CA TRP A 150 -25.33 -0.63 -10.84
C TRP A 150 -24.37 0.35 -11.54
N HIS A 151 -23.12 0.42 -11.11
CA HIS A 151 -22.12 1.30 -11.72
C HIS A 151 -21.74 0.85 -13.14
N VAL A 152 -21.67 -0.45 -13.40
CA VAL A 152 -21.45 -0.97 -14.76
C VAL A 152 -22.59 -0.59 -15.70
N GLN A 153 -23.83 -0.58 -15.22
CA GLN A 153 -24.98 -0.13 -16.03
C GLN A 153 -25.00 1.40 -16.22
N ALA A 154 -24.68 2.16 -15.19
CA ALA A 154 -24.79 3.62 -15.20
C ALA A 154 -23.53 4.31 -15.78
N HIS A 155 -22.35 3.75 -15.55
CA HIS A 155 -21.06 4.37 -15.82
C HIS A 155 -19.99 3.35 -16.28
N PRO A 156 -20.24 2.49 -17.30
CA PRO A 156 -19.37 1.36 -17.66
C PRO A 156 -17.92 1.78 -17.94
N ASP A 157 -17.72 2.88 -18.63
CA ASP A 157 -16.42 3.36 -19.11
C ASP A 157 -15.74 4.32 -18.13
N ARG A 158 -16.35 4.59 -16.96
CA ARG A 158 -15.74 5.46 -15.96
C ARG A 158 -14.55 4.76 -15.32
N VAL A 159 -13.36 5.38 -15.45
CA VAL A 159 -12.14 4.92 -14.77
C VAL A 159 -12.29 5.19 -13.27
N VAL A 160 -12.28 4.12 -12.50
CA VAL A 160 -12.50 4.19 -11.04
C VAL A 160 -11.26 3.78 -10.25
N ILE A 161 -10.35 2.99 -10.80
CA ILE A 161 -9.08 2.61 -10.17
C ILE A 161 -7.94 2.96 -11.10
N LYS A 162 -6.93 3.67 -10.57
CA LYS A 162 -5.66 3.98 -11.22
C LYS A 162 -4.55 3.48 -10.34
N ILE A 163 -3.73 2.55 -10.83
CA ILE A 163 -2.61 1.97 -10.09
C ILE A 163 -1.33 2.64 -10.57
N LEU A 164 -0.57 3.19 -9.63
CA LEU A 164 0.67 3.90 -9.92
C LEU A 164 1.87 2.96 -9.88
N GLY A 165 2.78 3.12 -10.85
CA GLY A 165 4.11 2.55 -10.83
C GLY A 165 5.10 3.33 -9.95
N GLY A 166 6.37 2.92 -10.02
CA GLY A 166 7.43 3.52 -9.20
C GLY A 166 7.79 4.98 -9.52
N ASP A 167 7.37 5.49 -10.67
CA ASP A 167 7.56 6.86 -11.14
C ASP A 167 6.32 7.77 -10.97
N GLU A 168 5.34 7.35 -10.17
CA GLU A 168 4.03 8.00 -9.95
C GLU A 168 3.19 8.13 -11.23
N GLU A 169 3.51 7.38 -12.28
CA GLU A 169 2.70 7.27 -13.48
C GLU A 169 1.67 6.15 -13.38
N ILE A 170 0.57 6.29 -14.13
CA ILE A 170 -0.44 5.23 -14.21
C ILE A 170 0.16 4.04 -14.96
N GLU A 171 0.37 2.94 -14.24
CA GLU A 171 0.80 1.66 -14.80
C GLU A 171 -0.40 0.89 -15.35
N THR A 172 -1.50 0.90 -14.60
CA THR A 172 -2.73 0.17 -14.94
C THR A 172 -3.94 0.96 -14.45
N PHE A 173 -5.05 0.87 -15.16
CA PHE A 173 -6.33 1.42 -14.69
C PHE A 173 -7.47 0.46 -15.00
N PHE A 174 -8.59 0.62 -14.27
CA PHE A 174 -9.82 -0.12 -14.47
C PHE A 174 -11.00 0.82 -14.58
N THR A 175 -11.81 0.60 -15.61
CA THR A 175 -13.21 1.07 -15.64
C THR A 175 -14.08 0.13 -14.82
N TYR A 176 -15.33 0.50 -14.54
CA TYR A 176 -16.27 -0.42 -13.89
C TYR A 176 -16.50 -1.67 -14.73
N ALA A 177 -16.62 -1.53 -16.06
CA ALA A 177 -16.78 -2.66 -16.97
C ALA A 177 -15.57 -3.59 -16.98
N ASP A 178 -14.35 -3.05 -16.93
CA ASP A 178 -13.12 -3.85 -16.86
C ASP A 178 -13.03 -4.61 -15.54
N LEU A 179 -13.33 -3.93 -14.42
CA LEU A 179 -13.33 -4.54 -13.11
C LEU A 179 -14.32 -5.71 -13.03
N GLN A 180 -15.55 -5.51 -13.49
CA GLN A 180 -16.56 -6.56 -13.49
C GLN A 180 -16.14 -7.73 -14.39
N ARG A 181 -15.71 -7.47 -15.61
CA ARG A 181 -15.31 -8.50 -16.57
C ARG A 181 -14.15 -9.36 -16.03
N GLY A 182 -13.11 -8.73 -15.49
CA GLY A 182 -11.97 -9.43 -14.91
C GLY A 182 -12.37 -10.22 -13.65
N ALA A 183 -13.24 -9.66 -12.80
CA ALA A 183 -13.77 -10.32 -11.62
C ALA A 183 -14.66 -11.54 -11.99
N GLN A 184 -15.47 -11.45 -13.04
CA GLN A 184 -16.25 -12.58 -13.55
C GLN A 184 -15.38 -13.75 -14.01
N ALA A 185 -14.25 -13.46 -14.68
CA ALA A 185 -13.30 -14.50 -15.07
C ALA A 185 -12.70 -15.22 -13.85
N VAL A 186 -12.33 -14.47 -12.80
CA VAL A 186 -11.86 -15.03 -11.52
C VAL A 186 -12.96 -15.85 -10.84
N ALA A 187 -14.18 -15.34 -10.80
CA ALA A 187 -15.34 -16.04 -10.20
C ALA A 187 -15.61 -17.39 -10.88
N THR A 188 -15.55 -17.41 -12.20
CA THR A 188 -15.70 -18.65 -12.99
C THR A 188 -14.63 -19.66 -12.64
N GLY A 189 -13.34 -19.26 -12.64
CA GLY A 189 -12.24 -20.14 -12.31
C GLY A 189 -12.28 -20.69 -10.87
N LEU A 190 -12.82 -19.92 -9.91
CA LEU A 190 -13.03 -20.37 -8.54
C LEU A 190 -14.13 -21.43 -8.47
N ARG A 191 -15.26 -21.23 -9.17
CA ARG A 191 -16.38 -22.20 -9.20
C ARG A 191 -16.00 -23.50 -9.89
N GLU A 192 -15.26 -23.46 -10.98
CA GLU A 192 -14.74 -24.65 -11.64
C GLU A 192 -13.84 -25.47 -10.74
N ARG A 193 -13.15 -24.83 -9.78
CA ARG A 193 -12.37 -25.49 -8.73
C ARG A 193 -13.22 -25.93 -7.52
N GLY A 194 -14.54 -25.83 -7.62
CA GLY A 194 -15.49 -26.31 -6.62
C GLY A 194 -15.72 -25.37 -5.45
N LEU A 195 -15.46 -24.06 -5.61
CA LEU A 195 -15.87 -23.06 -4.60
C LEU A 195 -17.39 -23.05 -4.48
N ARG A 196 -17.89 -23.22 -3.27
CA ARG A 196 -19.31 -23.16 -2.93
C ARG A 196 -19.66 -21.81 -2.28
N PRO A 197 -20.92 -21.37 -2.33
CA PRO A 197 -21.36 -20.18 -1.62
C PRO A 197 -20.94 -20.19 -0.14
N HIS A 198 -20.62 -19.02 0.39
CA HIS A 198 -20.19 -18.75 1.77
C HIS A 198 -18.84 -19.38 2.19
N GLN A 199 -18.15 -20.08 1.30
CA GLN A 199 -16.79 -20.54 1.59
C GLN A 199 -15.79 -19.39 1.50
N THR A 200 -14.79 -19.40 2.35
CA THR A 200 -13.78 -18.37 2.46
C THR A 200 -12.61 -18.61 1.49
N VAL A 201 -12.14 -17.53 0.90
CA VAL A 201 -11.00 -17.51 -0.01
C VAL A 201 -10.02 -16.44 0.45
N ALA A 202 -8.80 -16.83 0.80
CA ALA A 202 -7.77 -15.89 1.22
C ALA A 202 -7.13 -15.19 0.01
N ILE A 203 -6.88 -13.89 0.17
CA ILE A 203 -6.18 -13.04 -0.80
C ILE A 203 -4.83 -12.64 -0.21
N MET A 204 -3.75 -13.26 -0.71
CA MET A 204 -2.37 -12.96 -0.34
C MET A 204 -1.67 -12.33 -1.55
N LEU A 205 -2.11 -11.14 -1.92
CA LEU A 205 -1.65 -10.39 -3.09
C LEU A 205 -1.14 -9.01 -2.70
N PRO A 206 -0.12 -8.47 -3.39
CA PRO A 206 0.25 -7.07 -3.27
C PRO A 206 -0.85 -6.15 -3.80
N THR A 207 -0.75 -4.85 -3.47
CA THR A 207 -1.62 -3.83 -4.08
C THR A 207 -1.40 -3.81 -5.59
N GLY A 208 -2.44 -4.14 -6.34
CA GLY A 208 -2.36 -4.27 -7.80
C GLY A 208 -3.68 -4.72 -8.41
N GLY A 209 -3.74 -4.84 -9.73
CA GLY A 209 -4.96 -5.25 -10.44
C GLY A 209 -5.53 -6.59 -9.97
N ASP A 210 -4.66 -7.56 -9.79
CA ASP A 210 -5.01 -8.91 -9.34
C ASP A 210 -5.76 -8.92 -7.99
N TYR A 211 -5.43 -7.97 -7.09
CA TYR A 211 -6.13 -7.85 -5.82
C TYR A 211 -7.60 -7.46 -6.01
N PHE A 212 -7.86 -6.42 -6.81
CA PHE A 212 -9.24 -5.95 -7.05
C PHE A 212 -10.06 -7.00 -7.78
N LEU A 213 -9.48 -7.64 -8.81
CA LEU A 213 -10.14 -8.72 -9.54
C LEU A 213 -10.45 -9.92 -8.63
N SER A 214 -9.55 -10.27 -7.72
CA SER A 214 -9.75 -11.35 -6.75
C SER A 214 -10.84 -11.01 -5.74
N PHE A 215 -10.82 -9.82 -5.16
CA PHE A 215 -11.80 -9.42 -4.15
C PHE A 215 -13.23 -9.48 -4.72
N PHE A 216 -13.49 -8.83 -5.84
CA PHE A 216 -14.79 -8.86 -6.48
C PHE A 216 -15.11 -10.22 -7.11
N GLY A 217 -14.12 -10.93 -7.64
CA GLY A 217 -14.29 -12.29 -8.19
C GLY A 217 -14.76 -13.29 -7.15
N ILE A 218 -14.23 -13.23 -5.93
CA ILE A 218 -14.67 -14.07 -4.82
C ILE A 218 -16.12 -13.75 -4.45
N LEU A 219 -16.48 -12.47 -4.34
CA LEU A 219 -17.85 -12.04 -4.06
C LEU A 219 -18.81 -12.50 -5.14
N LEU A 220 -18.48 -12.31 -6.42
CA LEU A 220 -19.29 -12.76 -7.56
C LEU A 220 -19.46 -14.29 -7.58
N ALA A 221 -18.45 -15.05 -7.14
CA ALA A 221 -18.55 -16.50 -6.99
C ALA A 221 -19.45 -16.93 -5.83
N GLY A 222 -19.86 -16.01 -4.96
CA GLY A 222 -20.59 -16.29 -3.73
C GLY A 222 -19.71 -16.66 -2.55
N GLY A 223 -18.40 -16.49 -2.69
CA GLY A 223 -17.41 -16.71 -1.62
C GLY A 223 -17.22 -15.51 -0.73
N VAL A 224 -16.47 -15.71 0.36
CA VAL A 224 -16.13 -14.68 1.36
C VAL A 224 -14.63 -14.38 1.27
N PRO A 225 -14.21 -13.20 0.81
CA PRO A 225 -12.81 -12.79 0.79
C PRO A 225 -12.22 -12.72 2.20
N VAL A 226 -10.95 -13.14 2.32
CA VAL A 226 -10.13 -13.02 3.54
C VAL A 226 -8.82 -12.34 3.14
N PRO A 227 -8.74 -11.00 3.15
CA PRO A 227 -7.51 -10.29 2.87
C PRO A 227 -6.44 -10.57 3.92
N ILE A 228 -5.27 -10.99 3.47
CA ILE A 228 -4.10 -11.22 4.33
C ILE A 228 -2.85 -10.59 3.70
N TYR A 229 -1.90 -10.21 4.54
CA TYR A 229 -0.68 -9.63 4.02
C TYR A 229 0.27 -10.67 3.41
N PRO A 230 0.92 -10.38 2.26
CA PRO A 230 1.93 -11.26 1.69
C PRO A 230 3.19 -11.28 2.57
N PRO A 231 4.01 -12.36 2.53
CA PRO A 231 5.30 -12.38 3.20
C PRO A 231 6.18 -11.27 2.60
N VAL A 232 6.74 -10.43 3.47
CA VAL A 232 7.53 -9.28 3.05
C VAL A 232 9.01 -9.62 3.02
N ARG A 233 9.49 -10.47 3.93
CA ARG A 233 10.92 -10.82 4.08
C ARG A 233 11.12 -12.32 4.27
N PRO A 234 12.16 -12.91 3.64
CA PRO A 234 12.50 -14.32 3.80
C PRO A 234 12.79 -14.72 5.25
N SER A 235 13.44 -13.88 6.05
CA SER A 235 13.74 -14.17 7.46
C SER A 235 12.51 -14.31 8.35
N GLN A 236 11.38 -13.74 7.95
CA GLN A 236 10.12 -13.78 8.69
C GLN A 236 9.19 -14.90 8.21
N ILE A 237 9.61 -15.72 7.24
CA ILE A 237 8.74 -16.74 6.62
C ILE A 237 8.21 -17.72 7.65
N GLU A 238 9.01 -18.19 8.61
CA GLU A 238 8.55 -19.18 9.60
C GLU A 238 7.47 -18.61 10.52
N GLU A 239 7.66 -17.41 11.04
CA GLU A 239 6.66 -16.71 11.85
C GLU A 239 5.40 -16.40 11.03
N HIS A 240 5.58 -15.93 9.78
CA HIS A 240 4.51 -15.69 8.82
C HIS A 240 3.70 -16.96 8.58
N LEU A 241 4.33 -18.10 8.29
CA LEU A 241 3.67 -19.36 8.07
C LEU A 241 2.85 -19.79 9.30
N ARG A 242 3.44 -19.71 10.50
CA ARG A 242 2.77 -20.07 11.76
C ARG A 242 1.54 -19.21 12.03
N ARG A 243 1.66 -17.88 11.84
CA ARG A 243 0.56 -16.94 12.05
C ARG A 243 -0.53 -17.11 10.99
N HIS A 244 -0.15 -17.23 9.71
CA HIS A 244 -1.12 -17.39 8.63
C HIS A 244 -1.80 -18.75 8.62
N ALA A 245 -1.12 -19.82 9.05
CA ALA A 245 -1.77 -21.12 9.22
C ALA A 245 -2.92 -21.03 10.23
N ARG A 246 -2.71 -20.41 11.40
CA ARG A 246 -3.79 -20.20 12.38
C ARG A 246 -4.93 -19.34 11.85
N LEU A 247 -4.61 -18.27 11.10
CA LEU A 247 -5.60 -17.39 10.49
C LEU A 247 -6.44 -18.13 9.46
N LEU A 248 -5.80 -18.87 8.56
CA LEU A 248 -6.48 -19.61 7.49
C LEU A 248 -7.35 -20.74 8.06
N ASP A 249 -6.88 -21.39 9.12
CA ASP A 249 -7.64 -22.42 9.83
C ASP A 249 -8.85 -21.82 10.55
N ASN A 250 -8.67 -20.73 11.30
CA ASN A 250 -9.76 -20.00 11.94
C ASN A 250 -10.79 -19.47 10.94
N ALA A 251 -10.35 -18.98 9.78
CA ALA A 251 -11.21 -18.54 8.69
C ALA A 251 -11.83 -19.71 7.91
N GLN A 252 -11.47 -20.95 8.16
CA GLN A 252 -11.88 -22.12 7.40
C GLN A 252 -11.64 -21.97 5.89
N THR A 253 -10.47 -21.44 5.53
CA THR A 253 -10.12 -21.07 4.16
C THR A 253 -9.94 -22.30 3.27
N VAL A 254 -10.67 -22.32 2.15
CA VAL A 254 -10.61 -23.43 1.19
C VAL A 254 -9.68 -23.19 0.00
N THR A 255 -9.42 -21.92 -0.33
CA THR A 255 -8.57 -21.50 -1.44
C THR A 255 -7.72 -20.30 -1.04
N LEU A 256 -6.45 -20.29 -1.43
CA LEU A 256 -5.53 -19.16 -1.30
C LEU A 256 -5.17 -18.66 -2.69
N ILE A 257 -5.45 -17.38 -2.97
CA ILE A 257 -5.00 -16.68 -4.17
C ILE A 257 -3.72 -15.93 -3.84
N THR A 258 -2.66 -16.17 -4.64
CA THR A 258 -1.35 -15.56 -4.40
C THR A 258 -0.61 -15.28 -5.72
N VAL A 259 0.57 -14.66 -5.62
CA VAL A 259 1.46 -14.45 -6.77
C VAL A 259 2.30 -15.71 -7.07
N PRO A 260 2.80 -15.89 -8.32
CA PRO A 260 3.61 -17.04 -8.68
C PRO A 260 4.82 -17.25 -7.74
N GLU A 261 5.47 -16.18 -7.34
CA GLU A 261 6.65 -16.17 -6.46
C GLU A 261 6.35 -16.69 -5.06
N ALA A 262 5.13 -16.46 -4.56
CA ALA A 262 4.70 -16.90 -3.22
C ALA A 262 3.96 -18.25 -3.24
N LYS A 263 3.84 -18.93 -4.38
CA LYS A 263 3.18 -20.25 -4.45
C LYS A 263 3.83 -21.32 -3.58
N LEU A 264 5.16 -21.26 -3.40
CA LEU A 264 5.86 -22.17 -2.49
C LEU A 264 5.39 -21.98 -1.04
N VAL A 265 5.31 -20.72 -0.58
CA VAL A 265 4.77 -20.36 0.74
C VAL A 265 3.33 -20.84 0.89
N GLY A 266 2.50 -20.62 -0.12
CA GLY A 266 1.12 -21.11 -0.13
C GLY A 266 1.01 -22.64 -0.06
N ARG A 267 1.91 -23.38 -0.72
CA ARG A 267 1.96 -24.86 -0.63
C ARG A 267 2.37 -25.32 0.76
N LEU A 268 3.31 -24.63 1.40
CA LEU A 268 3.69 -24.92 2.80
C LEU A 268 2.51 -24.66 3.75
N LEU A 269 1.77 -23.56 3.58
CA LEU A 269 0.54 -23.29 4.33
C LEU A 269 -0.50 -24.41 4.14
N ARG A 270 -0.66 -24.93 2.91
CA ARG A 270 -1.58 -26.02 2.63
C ARG A 270 -1.24 -27.31 3.38
N THR A 271 0.03 -27.56 3.71
CA THR A 271 0.41 -28.72 4.52
C THR A 271 0.06 -28.57 6.00
N GLN A 272 -0.19 -27.34 6.46
CA GLN A 272 -0.50 -27.01 7.86
C GLN A 272 -1.99 -26.73 8.11
N VAL A 273 -2.77 -26.46 7.05
CA VAL A 273 -4.19 -26.10 7.11
C VAL A 273 -5.01 -27.14 6.36
N GLU A 274 -5.68 -28.03 7.07
CA GLU A 274 -6.41 -29.18 6.50
C GLU A 274 -7.51 -28.76 5.51
N GLY A 275 -8.20 -27.63 5.79
CA GLY A 275 -9.26 -27.08 4.93
C GLY A 275 -8.77 -26.49 3.62
N LEU A 276 -7.49 -26.13 3.50
CA LEU A 276 -6.94 -25.42 2.34
C LEU A 276 -6.66 -26.37 1.17
N ARG A 277 -7.57 -26.40 0.21
CA ARG A 277 -7.51 -27.33 -0.94
C ARG A 277 -6.69 -26.78 -2.11
N HIS A 278 -6.80 -25.50 -2.40
CA HIS A 278 -6.23 -24.89 -3.58
C HIS A 278 -5.30 -23.70 -3.25
N VAL A 279 -4.17 -23.64 -3.95
CA VAL A 279 -3.26 -22.48 -3.98
C VAL A 279 -3.09 -22.09 -5.43
N VAL A 280 -3.64 -20.95 -5.80
CA VAL A 280 -3.79 -20.51 -7.20
C VAL A 280 -3.33 -19.09 -7.41
N THR A 281 -3.05 -18.74 -8.68
CA THR A 281 -2.82 -17.36 -9.12
C THR A 281 -4.05 -16.86 -9.88
N VAL A 282 -4.16 -15.52 -10.02
CA VAL A 282 -5.24 -14.92 -10.80
C VAL A 282 -5.19 -15.38 -12.26
N ALA A 283 -3.99 -15.44 -12.84
CA ALA A 283 -3.81 -15.93 -14.22
C ALA A 283 -4.34 -17.36 -14.41
N GLU A 284 -4.15 -18.25 -13.42
CA GLU A 284 -4.69 -19.62 -13.47
C GLU A 284 -6.22 -19.66 -13.32
N LEU A 285 -6.82 -18.68 -12.64
CA LEU A 285 -8.28 -18.57 -12.51
C LEU A 285 -8.94 -18.05 -13.79
N GLN A 286 -8.23 -17.19 -14.53
CA GLN A 286 -8.75 -16.56 -15.74
C GLN A 286 -8.60 -17.40 -17.03
N GLN A 287 -8.00 -18.59 -16.93
CA GLN A 287 -7.76 -19.45 -18.11
C GLN A 287 -9.01 -20.08 -18.74
N HIS A 288 -10.14 -20.03 -18.08
CA HIS A 288 -11.35 -20.72 -18.52
C HIS A 288 -12.49 -19.74 -18.79
N PRO A 289 -12.89 -19.53 -20.05
CA PRO A 289 -14.01 -18.67 -20.41
C PRO A 289 -15.35 -19.43 -20.32
N ALA A 290 -15.77 -19.89 -19.16
CA ALA A 290 -17.11 -20.42 -19.01
C ALA A 290 -18.14 -19.32 -18.80
N ALA A 291 -19.39 -19.59 -19.14
CA ALA A 291 -20.49 -18.65 -18.91
C ALA A 291 -20.66 -18.38 -17.41
N TRP A 292 -20.51 -17.13 -17.02
CA TRP A 292 -20.71 -16.70 -15.64
C TRP A 292 -22.19 -16.67 -15.27
N THR A 293 -22.53 -17.16 -14.09
CA THR A 293 -23.88 -17.10 -13.52
C THR A 293 -23.78 -16.49 -12.13
N ALA A 294 -24.61 -15.49 -11.80
CA ALA A 294 -24.61 -14.87 -10.49
C ALA A 294 -24.93 -15.89 -9.37
N ALA A 295 -24.20 -15.79 -8.24
CA ALA A 295 -24.61 -16.48 -7.02
C ALA A 295 -25.74 -15.69 -6.35
N PRO A 296 -26.74 -16.33 -5.77
CA PRO A 296 -27.71 -15.65 -4.93
C PRO A 296 -27.02 -15.20 -3.63
N ILE A 297 -26.94 -13.88 -3.42
CA ILE A 297 -26.29 -13.28 -2.25
C ILE A 297 -27.23 -12.25 -1.65
N GLY A 298 -27.47 -12.39 -0.35
CA GLY A 298 -28.32 -11.51 0.42
C GLY A 298 -27.54 -10.40 1.15
N THR A 299 -28.26 -9.41 1.58
CA THR A 299 -27.72 -8.25 2.30
C THR A 299 -27.06 -8.60 3.63
N GLN A 300 -27.49 -9.68 4.28
CA GLN A 300 -26.94 -10.17 5.56
C GLN A 300 -25.80 -11.19 5.39
N ASP A 301 -25.53 -11.63 4.16
CA ASP A 301 -24.41 -12.51 3.89
C ASP A 301 -23.10 -11.80 4.15
N LEU A 302 -22.08 -12.58 4.54
CA LEU A 302 -20.74 -12.03 4.77
C LEU A 302 -20.17 -11.51 3.48
N ALA A 303 -19.79 -10.24 3.49
CA ALA A 303 -19.06 -9.61 2.39
C ALA A 303 -17.56 -9.92 2.48
N PHE A 304 -16.96 -9.92 3.68
CA PHE A 304 -15.59 -10.41 3.90
C PHE A 304 -15.26 -10.54 5.40
N LEU A 305 -14.13 -11.18 5.68
CA LEU A 305 -13.54 -11.26 7.01
C LEU A 305 -12.34 -10.31 7.10
N GLN A 306 -12.41 -9.34 8.01
CA GLN A 306 -11.32 -8.43 8.30
C GLN A 306 -10.54 -8.94 9.52
N TYR A 307 -9.33 -9.46 9.29
CA TYR A 307 -8.47 -9.89 10.40
C TYR A 307 -7.75 -8.70 11.02
N THR A 308 -7.78 -8.65 12.34
CA THR A 308 -7.06 -7.67 13.16
C THR A 308 -5.96 -8.35 13.95
N SER A 309 -4.94 -7.60 14.36
CA SER A 309 -3.79 -8.13 15.12
C SER A 309 -4.14 -8.62 16.52
N GLY A 310 -5.33 -8.32 17.04
CA GLY A 310 -5.83 -8.72 18.35
C GLY A 310 -4.84 -8.44 19.50
N SER A 311 -5.30 -7.89 20.61
CA SER A 311 -4.46 -7.64 21.80
C SER A 311 -3.95 -8.93 22.47
N THR A 312 -4.52 -10.09 22.15
CA THR A 312 -4.20 -11.41 22.73
C THR A 312 -3.24 -12.25 21.90
N GLY A 313 -2.80 -11.75 20.73
CA GLY A 313 -1.92 -12.50 19.82
C GLY A 313 -2.62 -13.53 18.92
N ASP A 314 -3.84 -13.94 19.23
CA ASP A 314 -4.64 -14.83 18.38
C ASP A 314 -5.39 -14.03 17.30
N PRO A 315 -5.42 -14.50 16.04
CA PRO A 315 -6.11 -13.82 14.95
C PRO A 315 -7.62 -13.73 15.24
N LYS A 316 -8.18 -12.51 15.16
CA LYS A 316 -9.62 -12.27 15.26
C LYS A 316 -10.15 -11.80 13.92
N GLY A 317 -11.06 -12.59 13.33
CA GLY A 317 -11.74 -12.24 12.09
C GLY A 317 -13.03 -11.49 12.37
N VAL A 318 -13.06 -10.19 12.10
CA VAL A 318 -14.29 -9.40 12.16
C VAL A 318 -15.17 -9.76 10.97
N MET A 319 -16.40 -10.18 11.24
CA MET A 319 -17.39 -10.62 10.28
C MET A 319 -18.18 -9.42 9.76
N LEU A 320 -17.97 -9.04 8.50
CA LEU A 320 -18.61 -7.88 7.90
C LEU A 320 -19.61 -8.33 6.83
N SER A 321 -20.89 -8.03 7.03
CA SER A 321 -21.94 -8.28 6.04
C SER A 321 -21.99 -7.16 4.99
N HIS A 322 -22.63 -7.42 3.86
CA HIS A 322 -22.90 -6.39 2.85
C HIS A 322 -23.68 -5.22 3.45
N ALA A 323 -24.63 -5.48 4.36
CA ALA A 323 -25.37 -4.44 5.06
C ALA A 323 -24.50 -3.54 5.92
N ASN A 324 -23.56 -4.13 6.70
CA ASN A 324 -22.65 -3.36 7.55
C ASN A 324 -21.81 -2.39 6.71
N LEU A 325 -21.21 -2.88 5.64
CA LEU A 325 -20.35 -2.09 4.77
C LEU A 325 -21.12 -0.95 4.10
N LEU A 326 -22.24 -1.25 3.46
CA LEU A 326 -23.03 -0.22 2.76
C LEU A 326 -23.58 0.83 3.72
N ALA A 327 -23.96 0.45 4.95
CA ALA A 327 -24.41 1.40 5.96
C ALA A 327 -23.30 2.36 6.36
N ASN A 328 -22.10 1.85 6.61
CA ASN A 328 -20.94 2.65 7.00
C ASN A 328 -20.45 3.52 5.83
N LEU A 329 -20.33 2.98 4.61
CA LEU A 329 -19.95 3.73 3.40
C LEU A 329 -20.89 4.92 3.15
N ARG A 330 -22.22 4.71 3.27
CA ARG A 330 -23.22 5.77 3.13
C ARG A 330 -23.13 6.81 4.24
N ALA A 331 -22.91 6.38 5.48
CA ALA A 331 -22.77 7.28 6.62
C ALA A 331 -21.53 8.17 6.49
N MET A 332 -20.37 7.55 6.25
CA MET A 332 -19.10 8.28 6.04
C MET A 332 -19.20 9.24 4.86
N GLY A 333 -19.64 8.75 3.69
CA GLY A 333 -19.67 9.57 2.48
C GLY A 333 -20.62 10.75 2.58
N ARG A 334 -21.80 10.59 3.24
CA ARG A 334 -22.69 11.73 3.54
C ARG A 334 -22.01 12.73 4.47
N HIS A 335 -21.32 12.25 5.50
CA HIS A 335 -20.64 13.10 6.46
C HIS A 335 -19.53 13.94 5.80
N VAL A 336 -18.71 13.32 4.93
CA VAL A 336 -17.63 14.00 4.22
C VAL A 336 -18.07 14.65 2.91
N ALA A 337 -19.36 14.62 2.58
CA ALA A 337 -19.93 15.09 1.31
C ALA A 337 -19.16 14.50 0.09
N ALA A 338 -18.92 13.19 0.11
CA ALA A 338 -18.23 12.50 -0.96
C ALA A 338 -19.04 12.52 -2.26
N CYS A 339 -18.36 12.75 -3.36
CA CYS A 339 -18.98 12.80 -4.68
C CYS A 339 -18.02 12.24 -5.77
N SER A 340 -18.55 12.10 -6.98
CA SER A 340 -17.81 11.56 -8.11
C SER A 340 -16.70 12.48 -8.64
N ASP A 341 -16.68 13.74 -8.23
CA ASP A 341 -15.66 14.71 -8.62
C ASP A 341 -14.46 14.67 -7.66
N ASP A 342 -14.57 13.94 -6.55
CA ASP A 342 -13.45 13.65 -5.67
C ASP A 342 -12.46 12.71 -6.34
N VAL A 343 -11.20 12.83 -5.91
CA VAL A 343 -10.12 11.90 -6.25
C VAL A 343 -9.50 11.44 -4.93
N PHE A 344 -9.58 10.16 -4.64
CA PHE A 344 -8.95 9.59 -3.46
C PHE A 344 -7.55 9.07 -3.81
N VAL A 345 -6.52 9.62 -3.16
CA VAL A 345 -5.14 9.14 -3.32
C VAL A 345 -4.76 8.29 -2.11
N SER A 346 -4.34 7.04 -2.33
CA SER A 346 -4.04 6.09 -1.26
C SER A 346 -2.78 5.28 -1.53
N TRP A 347 -2.01 5.04 -0.46
CA TRP A 347 -0.95 4.04 -0.38
C TRP A 347 -1.27 2.98 0.69
N LEU A 348 -2.42 3.09 1.34
CA LEU A 348 -2.81 2.19 2.43
C LEU A 348 -2.91 0.75 1.94
N PRO A 349 -2.48 -0.23 2.77
CA PRO A 349 -2.59 -1.62 2.43
C PRO A 349 -4.06 -2.06 2.33
N LEU A 350 -4.38 -2.85 1.29
CA LEU A 350 -5.74 -3.32 1.04
C LEU A 350 -6.17 -4.49 1.95
N TYR A 351 -5.27 -5.03 2.76
CA TYR A 351 -5.60 -5.98 3.83
C TYR A 351 -5.96 -5.29 5.16
N HIS A 352 -5.99 -3.96 5.19
CA HIS A 352 -6.41 -3.14 6.32
C HIS A 352 -7.72 -2.41 6.00
N ASP A 353 -8.61 -2.27 6.99
CA ASP A 353 -9.95 -1.69 6.83
C ASP A 353 -9.93 -0.26 6.27
N MET A 354 -9.02 0.61 6.74
CA MET A 354 -8.90 1.99 6.24
C MET A 354 -8.55 2.03 4.75
N GLY A 355 -7.69 1.11 4.26
CA GLY A 355 -7.33 0.99 2.84
C GLY A 355 -8.41 0.33 2.01
N LEU A 356 -8.99 -0.77 2.48
CA LEU A 356 -9.99 -1.52 1.73
C LEU A 356 -11.37 -0.87 1.79
N ILE A 357 -11.89 -0.56 2.98
CA ILE A 357 -13.24 -0.02 3.13
C ILE A 357 -13.23 1.49 2.89
N GLY A 358 -12.38 2.22 3.63
CA GLY A 358 -12.35 3.69 3.55
C GLY A 358 -11.95 4.20 2.17
N ALA A 359 -10.79 3.80 1.67
CA ALA A 359 -10.28 4.27 0.40
C ALA A 359 -10.92 3.55 -0.79
N CYS A 360 -10.82 2.20 -0.86
CA CYS A 360 -11.22 1.46 -2.06
C CYS A 360 -12.75 1.38 -2.22
N LEU A 361 -13.46 0.76 -1.26
CA LEU A 361 -14.92 0.60 -1.38
C LEU A 361 -15.66 1.95 -1.33
N GLY A 362 -15.13 2.93 -0.56
CA GLY A 362 -15.64 4.30 -0.57
C GLY A 362 -15.56 4.94 -1.95
N SER A 363 -14.41 4.89 -2.59
CA SER A 363 -14.21 5.41 -3.94
C SER A 363 -15.11 4.73 -4.97
N LEU A 364 -15.21 3.41 -4.91
CA LEU A 364 -16.10 2.65 -5.80
C LEU A 364 -17.56 3.00 -5.59
N TYR A 365 -18.02 3.18 -4.36
CA TYR A 365 -19.41 3.52 -4.07
C TYR A 365 -19.81 4.90 -4.62
N TYR A 366 -18.92 5.90 -4.46
CA TYR A 366 -19.19 7.29 -4.87
C TYR A 366 -18.72 7.61 -6.30
N ALA A 367 -18.26 6.60 -7.06
CA ALA A 367 -17.68 6.77 -8.40
C ALA A 367 -16.55 7.80 -8.46
N SER A 368 -15.83 8.01 -7.34
CA SER A 368 -14.65 8.84 -7.27
C SER A 368 -13.41 8.03 -7.66
N PRO A 369 -12.54 8.51 -8.57
CA PRO A 369 -11.33 7.78 -8.92
C PRO A 369 -10.45 7.51 -7.71
N LEU A 370 -10.07 6.24 -7.51
CA LEU A 370 -9.02 5.81 -6.57
C LEU A 370 -7.68 5.81 -7.30
N VAL A 371 -6.76 6.65 -6.86
CA VAL A 371 -5.35 6.63 -7.28
C VAL A 371 -4.56 5.90 -6.19
N VAL A 372 -4.06 4.72 -6.50
CA VAL A 372 -3.44 3.84 -5.50
C VAL A 372 -2.01 3.46 -5.87
N MET A 373 -1.13 3.46 -4.89
CA MET A 373 0.23 2.94 -4.97
C MET A 373 0.47 1.88 -3.89
N SER A 374 1.52 1.10 -4.04
CA SER A 374 1.90 0.11 -3.03
C SER A 374 2.35 0.79 -1.72
N PRO A 375 2.07 0.21 -0.54
CA PRO A 375 2.63 0.70 0.72
C PRO A 375 4.16 0.81 0.70
N LEU A 376 4.84 -0.13 0.05
CA LEU A 376 6.29 -0.13 -0.08
C LEU A 376 6.79 1.04 -0.92
N SER A 377 6.03 1.47 -1.94
CA SER A 377 6.35 2.64 -2.76
C SER A 377 6.37 3.93 -1.92
N PHE A 378 5.38 4.10 -1.04
CA PHE A 378 5.34 5.20 -0.07
C PHE A 378 6.50 5.12 0.93
N LEU A 379 6.71 3.96 1.55
CA LEU A 379 7.78 3.78 2.54
C LEU A 379 9.18 4.03 1.95
N ALA A 380 9.40 3.63 0.70
CA ALA A 380 10.66 3.88 0.01
C ALA A 380 10.91 5.37 -0.26
N ARG A 381 9.86 6.10 -0.65
CA ARG A 381 9.93 7.55 -0.95
C ARG A 381 8.60 8.23 -0.57
N PRO A 382 8.49 8.80 0.63
CA PRO A 382 7.24 9.40 1.12
C PRO A 382 6.71 10.54 0.25
N ILE A 383 7.59 11.25 -0.45
CA ILE A 383 7.20 12.32 -1.38
C ILE A 383 6.26 11.83 -2.50
N ARG A 384 6.33 10.55 -2.89
CA ARG A 384 5.46 9.97 -3.93
C ARG A 384 3.98 10.13 -3.62
N TRP A 385 3.60 10.02 -2.35
CA TRP A 385 2.23 10.26 -1.93
C TRP A 385 1.78 11.69 -2.19
N LEU A 386 2.57 12.68 -1.78
CA LEU A 386 2.25 14.09 -1.97
C LEU A 386 2.30 14.50 -3.45
N ARG A 387 3.25 13.95 -4.22
CA ARG A 387 3.30 14.15 -5.68
C ARG A 387 2.10 13.54 -6.40
N ALA A 388 1.64 12.38 -5.98
CA ALA A 388 0.41 11.80 -6.52
C ALA A 388 -0.81 12.68 -6.21
N ILE A 389 -0.91 13.25 -4.99
CA ILE A 389 -1.95 14.23 -4.64
C ILE A 389 -1.87 15.47 -5.56
N HIS A 390 -0.68 16.04 -5.72
CA HIS A 390 -0.45 17.17 -6.63
C HIS A 390 -0.85 16.83 -8.07
N ARG A 391 -0.28 15.76 -8.63
CA ARG A 391 -0.41 15.38 -10.04
C ARG A 391 -1.85 15.02 -10.43
N TYR A 392 -2.53 14.26 -9.60
CA TYR A 392 -3.90 13.79 -9.86
C TYR A 392 -4.97 14.67 -9.24
N ARG A 393 -4.59 15.82 -8.67
CA ARG A 393 -5.50 16.75 -8.00
C ARG A 393 -6.31 16.05 -6.92
N GLY A 394 -5.64 15.23 -6.09
CA GLY A 394 -6.25 14.48 -5.00
C GLY A 394 -7.03 15.39 -4.06
N THR A 395 -8.30 15.04 -3.80
CA THR A 395 -9.17 15.81 -2.90
C THR A 395 -9.33 15.13 -1.54
N LEU A 396 -9.20 13.81 -1.53
CA LEU A 396 -9.30 12.95 -0.35
C LEU A 396 -8.07 12.08 -0.20
N SER A 397 -7.65 11.86 1.03
CA SER A 397 -6.63 10.87 1.37
C SER A 397 -6.77 10.43 2.83
N ALA A 398 -6.02 9.40 3.23
CA ALA A 398 -5.95 8.94 4.60
C ALA A 398 -4.60 8.31 4.90
N ALA A 399 -4.12 8.47 6.12
CA ALA A 399 -2.90 7.84 6.59
C ALA A 399 -2.87 7.75 8.13
N PRO A 400 -2.12 6.82 8.72
CA PRO A 400 -1.79 6.84 10.13
C PRO A 400 -0.79 7.96 10.45
N ASN A 401 -0.72 8.34 11.73
CA ASN A 401 0.08 9.48 12.21
C ASN A 401 1.57 9.40 11.84
N PHE A 402 2.15 8.17 11.85
CA PHE A 402 3.54 7.97 11.48
C PHE A 402 3.86 8.42 10.05
N ALA A 403 2.90 8.35 9.13
CA ALA A 403 3.12 8.73 7.75
C ALA A 403 3.33 10.24 7.58
N TYR A 404 2.59 11.04 8.34
CA TYR A 404 2.78 12.49 8.39
C TYR A 404 4.14 12.83 8.97
N GLU A 405 4.53 12.14 10.05
CA GLU A 405 5.85 12.28 10.66
C GLU A 405 6.96 11.90 9.68
N LEU A 406 6.79 10.81 8.93
CA LEU A 406 7.72 10.37 7.91
C LEU A 406 7.87 11.40 6.80
N CYS A 407 6.78 12.01 6.32
CA CYS A 407 6.82 13.09 5.35
C CYS A 407 7.58 14.32 5.88
N ILE A 408 7.37 14.68 7.17
CA ILE A 408 8.07 15.81 7.79
C ILE A 408 9.58 15.55 7.83
N ARG A 409 10.02 14.35 8.18
CA ARG A 409 11.44 14.03 8.41
C ARG A 409 12.21 13.68 7.14
N ALA A 410 11.62 12.89 6.25
CA ALA A 410 12.33 12.27 5.15
C ALA A 410 12.31 13.08 3.84
N ILE A 411 11.31 13.93 3.62
CA ILE A 411 11.20 14.74 2.40
C ILE A 411 12.12 15.96 2.49
N GLN A 412 12.91 16.22 1.45
CA GLN A 412 13.79 17.37 1.39
C GLN A 412 13.05 18.61 0.84
N ASP A 413 13.49 19.82 1.21
CA ASP A 413 12.83 21.07 0.80
C ASP A 413 12.81 21.26 -0.72
N ARG A 414 13.88 20.87 -1.42
CA ARG A 414 13.96 20.87 -2.88
C ARG A 414 12.93 19.98 -3.58
N GLU A 415 12.43 18.92 -2.91
CA GLU A 415 11.45 18.00 -3.48
C GLU A 415 10.02 18.52 -3.43
N ILE A 416 9.79 19.58 -2.66
CA ILE A 416 8.47 20.19 -2.47
C ILE A 416 8.34 21.57 -3.11
N GLU A 417 9.36 22.06 -3.83
CA GLU A 417 9.36 23.42 -4.39
C GLU A 417 8.20 23.68 -5.35
N ASP A 418 7.86 22.71 -6.18
CA ASP A 418 6.80 22.72 -7.19
C ASP A 418 5.49 22.06 -6.71
N LEU A 419 5.44 21.64 -5.45
CA LEU A 419 4.30 20.91 -4.91
C LEU A 419 3.08 21.83 -4.69
N ASP A 420 1.91 21.44 -5.16
CA ASP A 420 0.62 22.08 -4.90
C ASP A 420 -0.37 21.10 -4.28
N LEU A 421 -0.70 21.28 -3.00
CA LEU A 421 -1.64 20.47 -2.23
C LEU A 421 -3.01 21.15 -2.05
N SER A 422 -3.26 22.26 -2.75
CA SER A 422 -4.49 23.06 -2.60
C SER A 422 -5.78 22.31 -2.98
N SER A 423 -5.66 21.23 -3.74
CA SER A 423 -6.79 20.37 -4.10
C SER A 423 -7.33 19.56 -2.92
N LEU A 424 -6.50 19.25 -1.91
CA LEU A 424 -6.94 18.48 -0.74
C LEU A 424 -8.03 19.24 0.02
N ARG A 425 -9.18 18.59 0.18
CA ARG A 425 -10.27 19.08 1.02
C ARG A 425 -10.38 18.32 2.34
N MET A 426 -9.89 17.06 2.37
CA MET A 426 -9.82 16.27 3.59
C MET A 426 -8.73 15.21 3.49
N ILE A 427 -7.91 15.12 4.52
CA ILE A 427 -6.90 14.09 4.71
C ILE A 427 -7.03 13.52 6.12
N CYS A 428 -7.45 12.26 6.21
CA CYS A 428 -7.73 11.60 7.48
C CYS A 428 -6.43 11.17 8.17
N ASN A 429 -6.32 11.44 9.49
CA ASN A 429 -5.25 10.94 10.34
C ASN A 429 -5.87 10.05 11.44
N GLY A 430 -5.58 8.75 11.42
CA GLY A 430 -6.17 7.78 12.36
C GLY A 430 -5.46 6.42 12.34
N ALA A 431 -6.15 5.40 12.81
CA ALA A 431 -5.66 4.02 12.97
C ALA A 431 -4.56 3.83 14.05
N GLU A 432 -4.05 4.89 14.63
CA GLU A 432 -3.11 4.92 15.77
C GLU A 432 -3.29 6.23 16.54
N PRO A 433 -2.64 6.39 17.73
CA PRO A 433 -2.70 7.65 18.45
C PRO A 433 -2.24 8.85 17.61
N VAL A 434 -3.11 9.85 17.51
CA VAL A 434 -2.85 11.06 16.73
C VAL A 434 -2.13 12.09 17.58
N SER A 435 -1.00 12.61 17.10
CA SER A 435 -0.18 13.61 17.77
C SER A 435 -0.51 15.03 17.27
N ALA A 436 -0.92 15.91 18.18
CA ALA A 436 -1.13 17.33 17.91
C ALA A 436 0.15 17.97 17.32
N ALA A 437 1.30 17.71 17.92
CA ALA A 437 2.58 18.25 17.46
C ALA A 437 2.96 17.78 16.05
N THR A 438 2.62 16.55 15.66
CA THR A 438 2.82 16.06 14.29
C THR A 438 1.93 16.81 13.31
N ILE A 439 0.67 17.03 13.66
CA ILE A 439 -0.28 17.80 12.83
C ILE A 439 0.21 19.24 12.64
N GLU A 440 0.58 19.93 13.70
CA GLU A 440 1.08 21.31 13.66
C GLU A 440 2.32 21.43 12.75
N ARG A 441 3.30 20.52 12.90
CA ARG A 441 4.50 20.51 12.07
C ARG A 441 4.20 20.21 10.60
N PHE A 442 3.26 19.31 10.33
CA PHE A 442 2.84 19.02 8.97
C PHE A 442 2.18 20.22 8.30
N ILE A 443 1.25 20.88 9.01
CA ILE A 443 0.60 22.11 8.57
C ILE A 443 1.62 23.22 8.31
N ALA A 444 2.55 23.45 9.24
CA ALA A 444 3.59 24.48 9.11
C ALA A 444 4.48 24.21 7.88
N ARG A 445 4.87 22.96 7.64
CA ARG A 445 5.76 22.60 6.53
C ARG A 445 5.08 22.67 5.17
N PHE A 446 3.85 22.17 5.04
CA PHE A 446 3.16 22.03 3.76
C PHE A 446 2.12 23.13 3.49
N GLY A 447 1.83 24.01 4.46
CA GLY A 447 0.98 25.19 4.28
C GLY A 447 1.46 26.11 3.14
N PRO A 448 2.76 26.44 3.05
CA PRO A 448 3.29 27.21 1.91
C PRO A 448 3.13 26.53 0.54
N ARG A 449 2.79 25.23 0.53
CA ARG A 449 2.52 24.42 -0.66
C ARG A 449 1.02 24.20 -0.89
N GLY A 450 0.17 25.06 -0.34
CA GLY A 450 -1.28 25.03 -0.54
C GLY A 450 -2.05 24.11 0.38
N PHE A 451 -1.38 23.41 1.31
CA PHE A 451 -2.08 22.56 2.29
C PHE A 451 -2.87 23.44 3.28
N ARG A 452 -4.18 23.27 3.31
CA ARG A 452 -5.07 24.01 4.21
C ARG A 452 -5.20 23.29 5.54
N PRO A 453 -5.04 23.98 6.70
CA PRO A 453 -5.17 23.37 8.02
C PRO A 453 -6.50 22.65 8.21
N GLU A 454 -7.59 23.17 7.64
CA GLU A 454 -8.94 22.59 7.71
C GLU A 454 -9.09 21.26 6.94
N ALA A 455 -8.13 20.94 6.07
CA ALA A 455 -8.09 19.66 5.38
C ALA A 455 -7.58 18.53 6.29
N MET A 456 -6.84 18.83 7.35
CA MET A 456 -6.37 17.83 8.30
C MET A 456 -7.52 17.36 9.20
N ALA A 457 -7.82 16.07 9.16
CA ALA A 457 -8.95 15.49 9.88
C ALA A 457 -8.52 14.32 10.77
N PRO A 458 -8.34 14.54 12.07
CA PRO A 458 -8.27 13.44 13.03
C PRO A 458 -9.54 12.59 12.97
N VAL A 459 -9.36 11.26 12.86
CA VAL A 459 -10.48 10.32 12.78
C VAL A 459 -10.25 9.12 13.68
N TYR A 460 -11.35 8.50 14.11
CA TYR A 460 -11.30 7.26 14.86
C TYR A 460 -12.21 6.21 14.21
N GLY A 461 -11.72 4.98 14.18
CA GLY A 461 -12.46 3.85 13.64
C GLY A 461 -11.83 2.52 14.02
N LEU A 462 -12.55 1.44 13.75
CA LEU A 462 -12.14 0.08 14.00
C LEU A 462 -12.92 -0.87 13.06
N ALA A 463 -12.35 -2.05 12.81
CA ALA A 463 -12.95 -3.01 11.90
C ALA A 463 -14.34 -3.46 12.33
N GLU A 464 -14.63 -3.55 13.64
CA GLU A 464 -15.92 -3.92 14.22
C GLU A 464 -17.04 -2.91 13.88
N CYS A 465 -16.68 -1.67 13.54
CA CYS A 465 -17.59 -0.65 13.01
C CYS A 465 -17.57 -0.56 11.48
N SER A 466 -17.04 -1.55 10.80
CA SER A 466 -16.67 -1.58 9.39
C SER A 466 -15.43 -0.74 9.08
N VAL A 467 -15.34 0.52 9.45
CA VAL A 467 -14.12 1.33 9.57
C VAL A 467 -14.38 2.65 10.29
N GLY A 468 -15.32 3.48 9.80
CA GLY A 468 -15.53 4.82 10.33
C GLY A 468 -16.47 4.86 11.52
N LEU A 469 -16.02 5.39 12.65
CA LEU A 469 -16.82 5.60 13.86
C LEU A 469 -16.98 7.08 14.20
N ALA A 470 -15.86 7.83 14.20
CA ALA A 470 -15.87 9.26 14.48
C ALA A 470 -15.00 9.99 13.44
N LEU A 471 -15.59 10.95 12.76
CA LEU A 471 -14.92 11.75 11.74
C LEU A 471 -15.14 13.24 12.03
N GLN A 472 -14.09 14.02 11.88
CA GLN A 472 -14.20 15.47 11.94
C GLN A 472 -15.07 15.98 10.77
N PRO A 473 -15.97 16.96 11.00
CA PRO A 473 -16.68 17.62 9.92
C PRO A 473 -15.71 18.31 8.93
N PRO A 474 -15.94 18.18 7.61
CA PRO A 474 -15.09 18.83 6.61
C PRO A 474 -15.00 20.34 6.80
N GLY A 475 -13.84 20.93 6.51
CA GLY A 475 -13.62 22.36 6.56
C GLY A 475 -13.51 22.95 7.98
N ARG A 476 -13.38 22.11 9.02
CA ARG A 476 -13.11 22.56 10.39
C ARG A 476 -11.65 22.31 10.75
N LEU A 477 -11.09 23.20 11.55
CA LEU A 477 -9.77 22.99 12.14
C LEU A 477 -9.81 21.81 13.14
N PRO A 478 -8.72 21.02 13.23
CA PRO A 478 -8.55 20.07 14.33
C PRO A 478 -8.66 20.78 15.67
N VAL A 479 -9.39 20.17 16.62
CA VAL A 479 -9.52 20.67 17.97
C VAL A 479 -8.74 19.75 18.89
N PHE A 480 -7.84 20.31 19.68
CA PHE A 480 -7.05 19.61 20.69
C PHE A 480 -7.47 20.10 22.08
N ASP A 481 -7.69 19.16 22.99
CA ASP A 481 -7.99 19.43 24.37
C ASP A 481 -6.95 18.73 25.25
N SER A 482 -6.40 19.46 26.22
CA SER A 482 -5.44 18.91 27.18
C SER A 482 -6.13 18.63 28.50
N VAL A 483 -6.02 17.39 28.96
CA VAL A 483 -6.66 16.95 30.19
C VAL A 483 -5.63 16.48 31.23
N ARG A 484 -5.94 16.63 32.47
CA ARG A 484 -5.12 16.14 33.59
C ARG A 484 -5.01 14.61 33.53
N ARG A 485 -3.79 14.13 33.24
CA ARG A 485 -3.51 12.70 33.03
C ARG A 485 -3.79 11.85 34.26
N ASP A 486 -3.44 12.36 35.46
CA ASP A 486 -3.64 11.68 36.75
C ASP A 486 -5.14 11.40 37.00
N VAL A 487 -5.98 12.42 36.84
CA VAL A 487 -7.43 12.31 37.01
C VAL A 487 -8.08 11.44 35.93
N PHE A 488 -7.59 11.57 34.69
CA PHE A 488 -8.11 10.76 33.58
C PHE A 488 -7.83 9.26 33.76
N ILE A 489 -6.62 8.91 34.23
CA ILE A 489 -6.24 7.52 34.47
C ILE A 489 -6.93 6.95 35.73
N SER A 490 -7.02 7.72 36.83
CA SER A 490 -7.60 7.21 38.09
C SER A 490 -9.13 7.17 38.09
N ASP A 491 -9.78 8.20 37.56
CA ASP A 491 -11.22 8.43 37.73
C ASP A 491 -12.00 8.36 36.43
N GLY A 492 -11.31 8.28 35.24
CA GLY A 492 -11.93 8.33 33.94
C GLY A 492 -12.56 9.70 33.61
N ARG A 493 -12.17 10.78 34.30
CA ARG A 493 -12.70 12.13 34.08
C ARG A 493 -11.71 12.99 33.29
N ALA A 494 -12.19 13.61 32.22
CA ALA A 494 -11.43 14.56 31.42
C ALA A 494 -11.49 15.96 32.06
N GLU A 495 -10.68 16.21 33.08
CA GLU A 495 -10.54 17.55 33.66
C GLU A 495 -9.54 18.38 32.88
N PRO A 496 -9.87 19.64 32.48
CA PRO A 496 -8.93 20.49 31.75
C PRO A 496 -7.60 20.64 32.51
N ALA A 497 -6.50 20.48 31.80
CA ALA A 497 -5.16 20.74 32.31
C ALA A 497 -4.84 22.25 32.25
N ALA A 498 -4.03 22.74 33.21
CA ALA A 498 -3.48 24.09 33.07
C ALA A 498 -2.50 24.18 31.91
N ALA A 499 -2.39 25.34 31.26
CA ALA A 499 -1.55 25.55 30.09
C ALA A 499 -0.04 25.28 30.31
N ASP A 500 0.38 25.24 31.57
CA ASP A 500 1.75 24.99 32.02
C ASP A 500 1.94 23.59 32.62
N ASP A 501 0.92 22.73 32.57
CA ASP A 501 1.01 21.34 33.05
C ASP A 501 1.78 20.45 32.04
N ALA A 502 3.06 20.26 32.31
CA ALA A 502 3.94 19.42 31.49
C ALA A 502 3.57 17.92 31.52
N THR A 503 2.55 17.52 32.28
CA THR A 503 2.08 16.13 32.44
C THR A 503 0.71 15.88 31.81
N ALA A 504 0.14 16.90 31.16
CA ALA A 504 -1.17 16.84 30.52
C ALA A 504 -1.18 16.05 29.19
#